data_1c7cae965559ed81bf4442b1cb85c151
#
_entry.id   1c7cae965559ed81bf4442b1cb85c151
#
_cell.length_a   1.000
_cell.length_b   1.000
_cell.length_c   1.000
_cell.angle_alpha   90.00
_cell.angle_beta   90.00
_cell.angle_gamma   90.00
#
_symmetry.space_group_name_H-M   'P 1'
#
loop_
_entity.id
_entity.type
_entity.pdbx_description
1 polymer ?
#
loop_
_entity_poly.entity_id
_entity_poly.type
_entity_poly.pdbx_seq_one_letter_code
_entity_poly.pdbx_strand_id
1 'polypeptide(L)'
;MLFRSPIVDAIKAKKQDPSGAFVWTTYAAIQSLQAGLNQSEDPAAIAKYLKANSVDTVMGPLSWDQKGDLKGFEFGVFTWHADGTATDAK
;
A
#
# COMPACT_ATOMS: atom_id res chain seq x y z
N MET A 1 6.08 -9.35 -6.27
CA MET A 1 4.88 -8.78 -6.91
C MET A 1 5.24 -8.14 -8.22
N LEU A 2 4.45 -8.41 -9.28
CA LEU A 2 4.73 -7.97 -10.63
C LEU A 2 4.77 -6.44 -10.78
N PHE A 3 3.95 -5.72 -10.01
CA PHE A 3 3.86 -4.26 -10.12
C PHE A 3 4.93 -3.52 -9.33
N ARG A 4 5.52 -4.18 -8.32
CA ARG A 4 6.43 -3.53 -7.39
C ARG A 4 7.82 -3.31 -7.98
N SER A 5 8.35 -4.31 -8.69
CA SER A 5 9.74 -4.27 -9.17
C SER A 5 10.03 -3.12 -10.13
N PRO A 6 9.19 -2.83 -11.17
CA PRO A 6 9.44 -1.69 -12.03
C PRO A 6 9.42 -0.35 -11.28
N ILE A 7 8.55 -0.24 -10.27
CA ILE A 7 8.42 0.98 -9.47
C ILE A 7 9.64 1.15 -8.56
N VAL A 8 10.11 0.07 -7.95
CA VAL A 8 11.35 0.07 -7.15
C VAL A 8 12.52 0.56 -8.01
N ASP A 9 12.65 0.01 -9.22
CA ASP A 9 13.73 0.37 -10.12
C ASP A 9 13.65 1.84 -10.55
N ALA A 10 12.44 2.35 -10.82
CA ALA A 10 12.23 3.74 -11.19
C ALA A 10 12.62 4.69 -10.06
N ILE A 11 12.28 4.35 -8.82
CA ILE A 11 12.63 5.16 -7.65
C ILE A 11 14.14 5.18 -7.44
N LYS A 12 14.79 4.02 -7.53
CA LYS A 12 16.24 3.92 -7.41
C LYS A 12 16.97 4.67 -8.52
N ALA A 13 16.43 4.68 -9.73
CA ALA A 13 17.00 5.41 -10.86
C ALA A 13 17.06 6.91 -10.60
N LYS A 14 16.17 7.43 -9.76
CA LYS A 14 16.17 8.83 -9.35
C LYS A 14 17.01 9.08 -8.09
N LYS A 15 17.81 8.09 -7.69
CA LYS A 15 18.68 8.15 -6.51
C LYS A 15 17.92 8.36 -5.20
N GLN A 16 16.69 7.84 -5.13
CA GLN A 16 15.88 7.86 -3.92
C GLN A 16 15.88 6.47 -3.30
N ASP A 17 15.70 6.42 -1.99
CA ASP A 17 15.66 5.15 -1.25
C ASP A 17 14.21 4.72 -1.02
N PRO A 18 13.76 3.59 -1.61
CA PRO A 18 12.39 3.11 -1.42
C PRO A 18 12.19 2.26 -0.17
N SER A 19 13.14 2.20 0.74
CA SER A 19 13.08 1.32 1.92
C SER A 19 12.36 1.93 3.11
N GLY A 20 11.93 3.19 3.05
CA GLY A 20 11.23 3.85 4.15
C GLY A 20 9.91 3.15 4.51
N ALA A 21 9.53 3.25 5.78
CA ALA A 21 8.38 2.50 6.32
C ALA A 21 7.05 2.81 5.63
N PHE A 22 6.89 4.04 5.13
CA PHE A 22 5.61 4.49 4.58
C PHE A 22 5.66 4.74 3.07
N VAL A 23 6.74 4.38 2.39
CA VAL A 23 6.87 4.62 0.95
C VAL A 23 5.78 3.86 0.18
N TRP A 24 5.66 2.56 0.44
CA TRP A 24 4.71 1.72 -0.29
C TRP A 24 3.27 1.95 0.13
N THR A 25 3.02 2.21 1.41
CA THR A 25 1.66 2.52 1.88
C THR A 25 1.15 3.82 1.27
N THR A 26 1.99 4.85 1.19
CA THR A 26 1.64 6.13 0.56
C THR A 26 1.39 5.95 -0.93
N TYR A 27 2.24 5.21 -1.61
CA TYR A 27 2.08 4.94 -3.04
C TYR A 27 0.78 4.18 -3.30
N ALA A 28 0.50 3.16 -2.50
CA ALA A 28 -0.73 2.37 -2.62
C ALA A 28 -1.98 3.22 -2.34
N ALA A 29 -1.91 4.15 -1.39
CA ALA A 29 -3.02 5.04 -1.10
C ALA A 29 -3.37 5.93 -2.31
N ILE A 30 -2.36 6.45 -2.98
CA ILE A 30 -2.56 7.27 -4.19
C ILE A 30 -3.12 6.42 -5.32
N GLN A 31 -2.63 5.20 -5.51
CA GLN A 31 -3.17 4.28 -6.51
C GLN A 31 -4.63 3.95 -6.26
N SER A 32 -5.00 3.72 -4.99
CA SER A 32 -6.38 3.45 -4.61
C SER A 32 -7.30 4.65 -4.91
N LEU A 33 -6.83 5.86 -4.58
CA LEU A 33 -7.57 7.08 -4.87
C LEU A 33 -7.75 7.27 -6.37
N GLN A 34 -6.71 7.01 -7.15
CA GLN A 34 -6.78 7.11 -8.61
C GLN A 34 -7.81 6.14 -9.18
N ALA A 35 -7.83 4.89 -8.68
CA ALA A 35 -8.82 3.91 -9.12
C ALA A 35 -10.24 4.39 -8.84
N GLY A 36 -10.47 5.02 -7.69
CA GLY A 36 -11.77 5.62 -7.36
C GLY A 36 -12.11 6.79 -8.27
N LEU A 37 -11.15 7.66 -8.55
CA LEU A 37 -11.35 8.81 -9.43
C LEU A 37 -11.68 8.41 -10.87
N ASN A 38 -11.17 7.27 -11.34
CA ASN A 38 -11.51 6.74 -12.65
C ASN A 38 -12.99 6.35 -12.75
N GLN A 39 -13.67 6.15 -11.62
CA GLN A 39 -15.08 5.77 -11.56
C GLN A 39 -15.98 6.98 -11.34
N SER A 40 -15.56 7.96 -10.55
CA SER A 40 -16.38 9.12 -10.21
C SER A 40 -15.53 10.25 -9.65
N GLU A 41 -16.01 11.47 -9.77
CA GLU A 41 -15.41 12.63 -9.10
C GLU A 41 -16.08 12.94 -7.76
N ASP A 42 -17.20 12.27 -7.46
CA ASP A 42 -17.92 12.46 -6.20
C ASP A 42 -17.22 11.66 -5.06
N PRO A 43 -16.77 12.33 -4.00
CA PRO A 43 -16.08 11.64 -2.89
C PRO A 43 -16.91 10.51 -2.26
N ALA A 44 -18.21 10.67 -2.13
CA ALA A 44 -19.06 9.62 -1.57
C ALA A 44 -19.13 8.40 -2.48
N ALA A 45 -19.18 8.60 -3.79
CA ALA A 45 -19.18 7.51 -4.77
C ALA A 45 -17.82 6.80 -4.80
N ILE A 46 -16.71 7.54 -4.65
CA ILE A 46 -15.37 6.98 -4.58
C ILE A 46 -15.25 6.07 -3.36
N ALA A 47 -15.69 6.52 -2.20
CA ALA A 47 -15.65 5.72 -0.97
C ALA A 47 -16.47 4.44 -1.12
N LYS A 48 -17.66 4.53 -1.72
CA LYS A 48 -18.52 3.38 -1.96
C LYS A 48 -17.86 2.38 -2.91
N TYR A 49 -17.23 2.86 -3.98
CA TYR A 49 -16.51 2.01 -4.93
C TYR A 49 -15.37 1.26 -4.25
N LEU A 50 -14.58 1.95 -3.43
CA LEU A 50 -13.43 1.34 -2.76
C LEU A 50 -13.85 0.29 -1.74
N LYS A 51 -15.00 0.46 -1.09
CA LYS A 51 -15.54 -0.55 -0.16
C LYS A 51 -16.11 -1.77 -0.87
N ALA A 52 -16.56 -1.62 -2.10
CA ALA A 52 -17.21 -2.69 -2.85
C ALA A 52 -16.23 -3.50 -3.72
N ASN A 53 -15.04 -2.98 -4.01
CA ASN A 53 -14.11 -3.59 -4.96
C ASN A 53 -12.72 -3.66 -4.37
N SER A 54 -11.92 -4.62 -4.84
CA SER A 54 -10.50 -4.65 -4.53
C SER A 54 -9.73 -3.80 -5.56
N VAL A 55 -8.60 -3.24 -5.14
CA VAL A 55 -7.76 -2.39 -5.97
C VAL A 55 -6.36 -2.98 -6.02
N ASP A 56 -5.81 -3.15 -7.23
CA ASP A 56 -4.44 -3.62 -7.40
C ASP A 56 -3.46 -2.47 -7.16
N THR A 57 -2.55 -2.68 -6.24
CA THR A 57 -1.57 -1.68 -5.86
C THR A 57 -0.18 -2.28 -5.78
N VAL A 58 0.83 -1.45 -5.51
CA VAL A 58 2.21 -1.92 -5.27
C VAL A 58 2.30 -2.84 -4.06
N MET A 59 1.29 -2.83 -3.19
CA MET A 59 1.20 -3.73 -2.02
C MET A 59 0.37 -4.99 -2.32
N GLY A 60 -0.05 -5.19 -3.58
CA GLY A 60 -0.95 -6.25 -3.98
C GLY A 60 -2.41 -5.79 -3.99
N PRO A 61 -3.37 -6.72 -4.16
CA PRO A 61 -4.79 -6.34 -4.12
C PRO A 61 -5.21 -5.92 -2.72
N LEU A 62 -5.82 -4.75 -2.62
CA LEU A 62 -6.33 -4.22 -1.35
C LEU A 62 -7.84 -4.11 -1.41
N SER A 63 -8.49 -4.40 -0.30
CA SER A 63 -9.94 -4.22 -0.14
C SER A 63 -10.25 -3.74 1.28
N TRP A 64 -11.40 -3.11 1.45
CA TRP A 64 -11.79 -2.47 2.72
C TRP A 64 -13.16 -2.96 3.16
N ASP A 65 -13.38 -2.97 4.48
CA ASP A 65 -14.68 -3.34 5.06
C ASP A 65 -15.63 -2.14 5.11
N GLN A 66 -16.81 -2.36 5.70
CA GLN A 66 -17.82 -1.30 5.78
C GLN A 66 -17.40 -0.11 6.64
N LYS A 67 -16.48 -0.32 7.56
CA LYS A 67 -15.93 0.76 8.39
C LYS A 67 -14.83 1.54 7.68
N GLY A 68 -14.28 0.99 6.59
CA GLY A 68 -13.14 1.55 5.91
C GLY A 68 -11.80 0.97 6.34
N ASP A 69 -11.81 -0.05 7.17
CA ASP A 69 -10.58 -0.74 7.59
C ASP A 69 -10.10 -1.68 6.49
N LEU A 70 -8.79 -1.81 6.34
CA LEU A 70 -8.18 -2.70 5.37
C LEU A 70 -8.41 -4.15 5.80
N LYS A 71 -8.97 -4.95 4.90
CA LYS A 71 -9.20 -6.39 5.15
C LYS A 71 -7.88 -7.15 5.09
N GLY A 72 -7.75 -8.14 5.99
CA GLY A 72 -6.58 -9.02 6.00
C GLY A 72 -5.29 -8.35 6.45
N PHE A 73 -5.38 -7.19 7.08
CA PHE A 73 -4.22 -6.46 7.55
C PHE A 73 -3.73 -7.07 8.87
N GLU A 74 -2.41 -7.31 8.93
CA GLU A 74 -1.74 -7.77 10.15
C GLU A 74 -0.53 -6.88 10.42
N PHE A 75 -0.35 -6.51 11.69
CA PHE A 75 0.87 -5.84 12.12
C PHE A 75 1.97 -6.87 12.32
N GLY A 76 3.16 -6.57 11.81
CA GLY A 76 4.34 -7.36 12.11
C GLY A 76 4.91 -7.01 13.48
N VAL A 77 5.39 -8.03 14.18
CA VAL A 77 6.13 -7.84 15.43
C VAL A 77 7.56 -8.30 15.18
N PHE A 78 8.53 -7.43 15.48
CA PHE A 78 9.93 -7.65 15.17
C PHE A 78 10.79 -7.51 16.41
N THR A 79 11.89 -8.25 16.43
CA THR A 79 12.92 -8.12 17.47
C THR A 79 14.08 -7.30 16.89
N TRP A 80 14.44 -6.24 17.58
CA TRP A 80 15.62 -5.44 17.25
C TRP A 80 16.89 -6.12 17.78
N HIS A 81 17.94 -6.07 16.99
CA HIS A 81 19.25 -6.58 17.35
C HIS A 81 20.26 -5.45 17.56
N ALA A 82 21.33 -5.76 18.27
CA ALA A 82 22.35 -4.76 18.61
C ALA A 82 23.05 -4.15 17.40
N ASP A 83 23.05 -4.85 16.26
CA ASP A 83 23.64 -4.36 15.00
C ASP A 83 22.72 -3.43 14.21
N GLY A 84 21.53 -3.12 14.71
CA GLY A 84 20.56 -2.27 14.03
C GLY A 84 19.62 -3.01 13.10
N THR A 85 19.71 -4.33 13.00
CA THR A 85 18.78 -5.11 12.20
C THR A 85 17.56 -5.54 13.00
N ALA A 86 16.48 -5.89 12.31
CA ALA A 86 15.27 -6.41 12.92
C ALA A 86 14.86 -7.71 12.22
N THR A 87 14.45 -8.68 13.02
CA THR A 87 13.96 -9.96 12.50
C THR A 87 12.59 -10.26 13.06
N ASP A 88 11.84 -11.14 12.38
CA ASP A 88 10.50 -11.52 12.80
C ASP A 88 10.56 -12.14 14.19
N ALA A 89 9.71 -11.66 15.11
CA ALA A 89 9.64 -12.13 16.48
C ALA A 89 8.83 -13.42 16.63
N LYS A 90 8.15 -13.88 15.58
CA LYS A 90 7.33 -15.09 15.59
C LYS A 90 8.09 -16.29 15.07
#